data_015a012a2c193dd11213add040924db7
#
_entry.id   015a012a2c193dd11213add040924db7
#
_cell.length_a   1.000
_cell.length_b   1.000
_cell.length_c   1.000
_cell.angle_alpha   90.00
_cell.angle_beta   90.00
_cell.angle_gamma   90.00
#
_symmetry.space_group_name_H-M   'P 1'
#
loop_
_entity.id
_entity.type
_entity.pdbx_description
1 polymer ?
#
loop_
_entity_poly.entity_id
_entity_poly.type
_entity_poly.pdbx_seq_one_letter_code
_entity_poly.pdbx_strand_id
1 'polypeptide(L)'
;MKYTTVPCFWVGDLENALEAQYGPEFIHEIRSKHNGIRRLMFDDFYMNDVCCKYYIDEMEEYEGHSWQDEAHIRLENCIKTFLRDMFPNFDYVVVDVMW
;
A
#
# COMPACT_ATOMS: atom_id res chain seq x y z
N MET A 1 -7.57 10.93 28.93
CA MET A 1 -7.47 9.81 27.98
C MET A 1 -7.11 10.34 26.59
N LYS A 2 -6.05 9.81 26.02
CA LYS A 2 -5.68 10.18 24.67
C LYS A 2 -6.31 9.22 23.67
N TYR A 3 -7.04 9.76 22.73
CA TYR A 3 -7.53 8.99 21.59
C TYR A 3 -6.51 9.08 20.47
N THR A 4 -6.04 7.92 20.04
CA THR A 4 -5.14 7.86 18.90
C THR A 4 -5.96 7.52 17.68
N THR A 5 -6.07 8.47 16.76
CA THR A 5 -6.82 8.28 15.53
C THR A 5 -5.97 7.55 14.51
N VAL A 6 -6.51 6.45 13.98
CA VAL A 6 -5.84 5.71 12.90
C VAL A 6 -5.75 6.60 11.67
N PRO A 7 -4.58 6.68 11.03
CA PRO A 7 -4.44 7.46 9.81
C PRO A 7 -5.40 6.98 8.72
N CYS A 8 -6.08 7.93 8.11
CA CYS A 8 -7.00 7.65 7.01
C CYS A 8 -6.71 8.65 5.88
N PHE A 9 -6.51 8.15 4.67
CA PHE A 9 -6.20 9.01 3.53
C PHE A 9 -6.69 8.36 2.24
N TRP A 10 -6.85 9.21 1.22
CA TRP A 10 -7.25 8.77 -0.10
C TRP A 10 -6.09 8.09 -0.85
N VAL A 11 -6.42 7.01 -1.58
CA VAL A 11 -5.42 6.25 -2.34
C VAL A 11 -4.65 7.11 -3.35
N GLY A 12 -5.31 8.13 -3.92
CA GLY A 12 -4.66 9.07 -4.83
C GLY A 12 -3.57 9.90 -4.16
N ASP A 13 -3.81 10.32 -2.92
CA ASP A 13 -2.81 11.04 -2.13
C ASP A 13 -1.61 10.15 -1.79
N LEU A 14 -1.88 8.90 -1.47
CA LEU A 14 -0.82 7.92 -1.24
C LEU A 14 0.03 7.71 -2.50
N GLU A 15 -0.62 7.56 -3.65
CA GLU A 15 0.09 7.40 -4.92
C GLU A 15 1.00 8.60 -5.20
N ASN A 16 0.49 9.81 -5.00
CA ASN A 16 1.28 11.04 -5.19
C ASN A 16 2.47 11.11 -4.24
N ALA A 17 2.28 10.73 -2.98
CA ALA A 17 3.35 10.72 -1.99
C ALA A 17 4.44 9.69 -2.33
N LEU A 18 4.03 8.51 -2.80
CA LEU A 18 4.97 7.46 -3.23
C LEU A 18 5.76 7.90 -4.46
N GLU A 19 5.10 8.58 -5.41
CA GLU A 19 5.78 9.12 -6.59
C GLU A 19 6.82 10.16 -6.19
N ALA A 20 6.49 11.02 -5.23
CA ALA A 20 7.44 12.01 -4.71
C ALA A 20 8.64 11.37 -4.03
N GLN A 21 8.44 10.24 -3.35
CA GLN A 21 9.50 9.54 -2.63
C GLN A 21 10.37 8.66 -3.52
N TYR A 22 9.75 7.89 -4.41
CA TYR A 22 10.44 6.86 -5.20
C TYR A 22 10.59 7.20 -6.69
N GLY A 23 9.93 8.26 -7.14
CA GLY A 23 9.99 8.70 -8.53
C GLY A 23 8.83 8.18 -9.39
N PRO A 24 8.64 8.78 -10.58
CA PRO A 24 7.51 8.40 -11.45
C PRO A 24 7.62 6.98 -12.01
N GLU A 25 8.82 6.43 -12.10
CA GLU A 25 9.03 5.07 -12.61
C GLU A 25 8.43 4.03 -11.67
N PHE A 26 8.46 4.29 -10.36
CA PHE A 26 7.85 3.42 -9.36
C PHE A 26 6.33 3.28 -9.61
N ILE A 27 5.67 4.41 -9.80
CA ILE A 27 4.23 4.43 -10.08
C ILE A 27 3.93 3.83 -11.45
N HIS A 28 4.77 4.09 -12.44
CA HIS A 28 4.60 3.51 -13.78
C HIS A 28 4.66 1.98 -13.75
N GLU A 29 5.58 1.41 -13.01
CA GLU A 29 5.67 -0.05 -12.84
C GLU A 29 4.40 -0.61 -12.21
N ILE A 30 3.89 0.04 -11.16
CA ILE A 30 2.65 -0.38 -10.50
C ILE A 30 1.47 -0.36 -11.48
N ARG A 31 1.34 0.72 -12.25
CA ARG A 31 0.23 0.88 -13.20
C ARG A 31 0.31 -0.09 -14.37
N SER A 32 1.49 -0.31 -14.90
CA SER A 32 1.65 -1.11 -16.12
C SER A 32 1.71 -2.61 -15.85
N LYS A 33 2.26 -3.04 -14.71
CA LYS A 33 2.48 -4.46 -14.42
C LYS A 33 1.57 -5.03 -13.34
N HIS A 34 0.95 -4.18 -12.53
CA HIS A 34 0.16 -4.61 -11.37
C HIS A 34 -1.25 -4.02 -11.35
N ASN A 35 -1.69 -3.47 -12.47
CA ASN A 35 -3.05 -2.90 -12.63
C ASN A 35 -3.39 -1.75 -11.67
N GLY A 36 -2.36 -1.02 -11.23
CA GLY A 36 -2.53 0.15 -10.37
C GLY A 36 -2.31 -0.16 -8.89
N ILE A 37 -2.13 0.90 -8.11
CA ILE A 37 -1.79 0.81 -6.69
C ILE A 37 -2.90 0.12 -5.88
N ARG A 38 -4.14 0.35 -6.24
CA ARG A 38 -5.30 -0.22 -5.57
C ARG A 38 -5.30 -1.75 -5.66
N ARG A 39 -5.01 -2.28 -6.85
CA ARG A 39 -4.91 -3.73 -7.07
C ARG A 39 -3.67 -4.32 -6.42
N LEU A 40 -2.59 -3.56 -6.39
CA LEU A 40 -1.36 -4.02 -5.75
C LEU A 40 -1.55 -4.20 -4.25
N MET A 41 -2.21 -3.25 -3.59
CA MET A 41 -2.39 -3.26 -2.14
C MET A 41 -3.54 -4.16 -1.68
N PHE A 42 -4.59 -4.29 -2.49
CA PHE A 42 -5.82 -4.97 -2.09
C PHE A 42 -6.27 -5.97 -3.17
N ASP A 43 -5.65 -7.16 -3.15
CA ASP A 43 -5.93 -8.21 -4.14
C ASP A 43 -7.40 -8.66 -4.13
N ASP A 44 -7.97 -8.79 -2.94
CA ASP A 44 -9.35 -9.24 -2.75
C ASP A 44 -10.31 -8.06 -2.60
N PHE A 45 -10.10 -7.04 -3.39
CA PHE A 45 -10.90 -5.84 -3.30
C PHE A 45 -12.34 -6.09 -3.76
N TYR A 46 -13.28 -5.82 -2.86
CA TYR A 46 -14.70 -5.83 -3.18
C TYR A 46 -15.12 -4.40 -3.53
N MET A 47 -15.85 -4.25 -4.63
CA MET A 47 -16.22 -2.94 -5.16
C MET A 47 -17.09 -2.10 -4.22
N ASN A 48 -17.65 -2.75 -3.18
CA ASN A 48 -18.48 -2.06 -2.19
C ASN A 48 -17.66 -1.44 -1.07
N ASP A 49 -16.39 -1.78 -0.95
CA ASP A 49 -15.55 -1.24 0.12
C ASP A 49 -15.01 0.11 -0.29
N VAL A 50 -15.30 1.12 0.53
CA VAL A 50 -14.82 2.48 0.33
C VAL A 50 -13.51 2.70 1.05
N CYS A 51 -13.41 2.19 2.29
CA CYS A 51 -12.23 2.31 3.13
C CYS A 51 -11.72 0.93 3.49
N CYS A 52 -10.44 0.70 3.23
CA CYS A 52 -9.80 -0.60 3.47
C CYS A 52 -8.63 -0.44 4.41
N LYS A 53 -8.51 -1.40 5.35
CA LYS A 53 -7.36 -1.45 6.24
C LYS A 53 -6.16 -2.02 5.49
N TYR A 54 -5.02 -1.38 5.62
CA TYR A 54 -3.77 -1.87 5.08
C TYR A 54 -2.76 -2.05 6.21
N TYR A 55 -2.38 -3.29 6.49
CA TYR A 55 -1.47 -3.62 7.58
C TYR A 55 -0.03 -3.33 7.18
N ILE A 56 0.68 -2.62 8.03
CA ILE A 56 2.05 -2.16 7.79
C ILE A 56 3.04 -2.69 8.84
N ASP A 57 2.55 -3.49 9.80
CA ASP A 57 3.36 -4.03 10.89
C ASP A 57 4.22 -5.23 10.46
N GLU A 58 3.85 -5.90 9.37
CA GLU A 58 4.57 -7.05 8.86
C GLU A 58 4.98 -6.84 7.41
N MET A 59 6.24 -7.20 7.10
CA MET A 59 6.74 -7.24 5.73
C MET A 59 6.51 -8.63 5.15
N GLU A 60 6.30 -8.68 3.84
CA GLU A 60 6.19 -9.95 3.13
C GLU A 60 7.57 -10.44 2.72
N GLU A 61 7.75 -11.76 2.70
CA GLU A 61 8.99 -12.39 2.28
C GLU A 61 8.77 -13.21 1.00
N TYR A 62 9.70 -13.06 0.06
CA TYR A 62 9.72 -13.90 -1.11
C TYR A 62 10.46 -15.20 -0.78
N GLU A 63 9.73 -16.31 -0.85
CA GLU A 63 10.26 -17.64 -0.49
C GLU A 63 10.55 -18.50 -1.73
N GLY A 64 10.44 -17.95 -2.92
CA GLY A 64 10.72 -18.65 -4.17
C GLY A 64 9.61 -19.55 -4.68
N HIS A 65 8.41 -19.44 -4.13
CA HIS A 65 7.27 -20.22 -4.61
C HIS A 65 6.79 -19.72 -5.97
N SER A 66 6.34 -20.66 -6.83
CA SER A 66 5.90 -20.31 -8.17
C SER A 66 4.63 -19.43 -8.21
N TRP A 67 3.83 -19.44 -7.12
CA TRP A 67 2.63 -18.62 -7.01
C TRP A 67 2.92 -17.21 -6.48
N GLN A 68 4.15 -16.94 -6.02
CA GLN A 68 4.54 -15.62 -5.56
C GLN A 68 5.09 -14.78 -6.70
N ASP A 69 4.76 -13.48 -6.68
CA ASP A 69 5.34 -12.49 -7.58
C ASP A 69 6.35 -11.66 -6.78
N GLU A 70 7.64 -11.86 -7.06
CA GLU A 70 8.72 -11.15 -6.36
C GLU A 70 8.59 -9.63 -6.49
N ALA A 71 8.24 -9.15 -7.69
CA ALA A 71 8.07 -7.71 -7.93
C ALA A 71 6.92 -7.14 -7.11
N HIS A 72 5.80 -7.87 -7.01
CA HIS A 72 4.66 -7.47 -6.20
C HIS A 72 5.06 -7.32 -4.72
N ILE A 73 5.77 -8.33 -4.20
CA ILE A 73 6.23 -8.33 -2.80
C ILE A 73 7.18 -7.15 -2.55
N ARG A 74 8.12 -6.92 -3.46
CA ARG A 74 9.07 -5.80 -3.35
C ARG A 74 8.35 -4.45 -3.32
N LEU A 75 7.38 -4.26 -4.22
CA LEU A 75 6.63 -3.01 -4.30
C LEU A 75 5.77 -2.80 -3.06
N GLU A 76 5.08 -3.84 -2.58
CA GLU A 76 4.30 -3.72 -1.34
C GLU A 76 5.19 -3.42 -0.13
N ASN A 77 6.35 -4.04 -0.05
CA ASN A 77 7.28 -3.78 1.06
C ASN A 77 7.79 -2.35 1.04
N CYS A 78 8.00 -1.76 -0.14
CA CYS A 78 8.33 -0.34 -0.27
C CYS A 78 7.20 0.54 0.27
N ILE A 79 5.96 0.23 -0.09
CA ILE A 79 4.79 0.97 0.40
C ILE A 79 4.65 0.85 1.91
N LYS A 80 4.81 -0.35 2.44
CA LYS A 80 4.74 -0.59 3.89
C LYS A 80 5.84 0.14 4.65
N THR A 81 7.06 0.12 4.14
CA THR A 81 8.19 0.84 4.73
C THR A 81 7.92 2.34 4.77
N PHE A 82 7.44 2.89 3.66
CA PHE A 82 7.07 4.30 3.56
C PHE A 82 6.02 4.69 4.60
N LEU A 83 4.97 3.88 4.73
CA LEU A 83 3.89 4.14 5.68
C LEU A 83 4.32 3.94 7.12
N ARG A 84 5.20 2.98 7.41
CA ARG A 84 5.75 2.78 8.75
C ARG A 84 6.62 3.95 9.19
N ASP A 85 7.37 4.53 8.27
CA ASP A 85 8.17 5.72 8.56
C ASP A 85 7.30 6.92 8.88
N MET A 86 6.16 7.06 8.21
CA MET A 86 5.21 8.13 8.49
C MET A 86 4.38 7.89 9.75
N PHE A 87 4.03 6.64 10.03
CA PHE A 87 3.11 6.27 11.10
C PHE A 87 3.68 5.14 11.96
N PRO A 88 4.80 5.41 12.68
CA PRO A 88 5.54 4.35 13.38
C PRO A 88 4.79 3.71 14.55
N ASN A 89 3.72 4.34 15.02
CA ASN A 89 2.96 3.87 16.19
C ASN A 89 1.69 3.10 15.81
N PHE A 90 1.52 2.77 14.53
CA PHE A 90 0.31 2.10 14.04
C PHE A 90 0.65 0.79 13.35
N ASP A 91 -0.22 -0.21 13.57
CA ASP A 91 -0.11 -1.51 12.90
C ASP A 91 -0.74 -1.50 11.52
N TYR A 92 -1.67 -0.58 11.29
CA TYR A 92 -2.35 -0.44 10.01
C TYR A 92 -2.75 1.02 9.76
N VAL A 93 -3.03 1.30 8.50
CA VAL A 93 -3.64 2.55 8.06
C VAL A 93 -4.95 2.24 7.36
N VAL A 94 -5.80 3.24 7.20
CA VAL A 94 -7.06 3.10 6.46
C VAL A 94 -6.91 3.88 5.16
N VAL A 95 -7.17 3.22 4.05
CA VAL A 95 -7.04 3.80 2.72
C VAL A 95 -8.42 3.90 2.08
N ASP A 96 -8.82 5.12 1.72
CA ASP A 96 -10.03 5.36 0.95
C ASP A 96 -9.70 5.07 -0.51
N VAL A 97 -10.34 4.04 -1.06
CA VAL A 97 -10.07 3.55 -2.42
C VAL A 97 -11.11 4.03 -3.44
N MET A 98 -11.96 4.96 -3.05
CA MET A 98 -12.93 5.56 -3.97
C MET A 98 -12.25 6.45 -5.01
N TRP A 99 -12.68 6.30 -6.24
CA TRP A 99 -12.17 7.04 -7.40
C TRP A 99 -13.08 8.19 -7.79
#